data_4fe6fe659e62e831939ffcd2dba982a3
#
_entry.id   4fe6fe659e62e831939ffcd2dba982a3
#
_cell.length_a   1.000
_cell.length_b   1.000
_cell.length_c   1.000
_cell.angle_alpha   90.00
_cell.angle_beta   90.00
_cell.angle_gamma   90.00
#
_symmetry.space_group_name_H-M   'P 1'
#
loop_
_entity.id
_entity.type
_entity.pdbx_description
1 polymer ?
#
loop_
_entity_poly.entity_id
_entity_poly.type
_entity_poly.pdbx_seq_one_letter_code
_entity_poly.pdbx_strand_id
1 'polypeptide(L)'
;MSRRLRAARFRAFVISSSLAAGTVLVVSAQSRGLDPAVLLKPLADQWTSYSGDYTGRRYSALTQINQSNVKYLTLAWTVRLPSGAPATGPQQGGGPPQAGGAPTIVGGEGTGDVAVAGATNVKGAILMVNGVLYVTAPDNVWALDARDGHTLWRYFWKTKGGTHIGNRGAAMWGNYLYFVTPDDYFVSLDARTGKERWHKEIASFAQQYFLTSAPMAIGNHIIVGTGNDLDSPGYLTSYDPETGEQQWRFYTVPMNAGDPGLETWKDLDAARHGGGHPWLPGVYDPETKLYIFGTGNPTPAYHSKPRGEGMENLFTCAIVAVNVDTGKMEWYYQTSPHDTHDWDSSQTPVLVDGMFRGSGPRKMVLTASRNGYYFTLDRRTGEHMVTSTFSDTVNWAKPQLNSRGQPVREPAKDHHIAGALVSAANGGATNWPPPAYSPDTGLLYVPTAETYAMYYLTETDPRGAMGLGGKDEVSVGTMGTYISAIDYKTGKTVWKHKFRTMGGGRGASGLLTTAGKLLFGGDVSGNFVAFDPATGTPLWHTAIGQVSNAPETYLVEGRQHVLVAAGDTLYAFALYQ
;
A
#
# COMPACT_ATOMS: atom_id res chain seq x y z
N MET A 1 -63.65 -88.36 -25.22
CA MET A 1 -62.23 -88.74 -25.15
C MET A 1 -61.42 -87.49 -24.98
N SER A 2 -60.76 -87.37 -23.83
CA SER A 2 -60.05 -86.22 -23.32
C SER A 2 -58.69 -85.98 -23.99
N ARG A 3 -58.31 -84.71 -24.20
CA ARG A 3 -56.94 -84.32 -24.17
C ARG A 3 -56.83 -82.94 -23.54
N ARG A 4 -56.13 -82.94 -22.43
CA ARG A 4 -55.74 -81.71 -21.66
C ARG A 4 -54.64 -80.98 -22.40
N LEU A 5 -54.80 -79.70 -22.64
CA LEU A 5 -53.73 -78.77 -23.04
C LEU A 5 -53.16 -78.06 -21.80
N ARG A 6 -51.83 -78.21 -21.57
CA ARG A 6 -51.09 -77.52 -20.58
C ARG A 6 -50.70 -76.11 -21.06
N ALA A 7 -51.10 -75.12 -20.32
CA ALA A 7 -50.70 -73.74 -20.55
C ALA A 7 -49.27 -73.51 -19.98
N ALA A 8 -48.36 -73.13 -20.85
CA ALA A 8 -47.05 -72.66 -20.44
C ALA A 8 -47.10 -71.17 -20.03
N ARG A 9 -46.76 -70.88 -18.81
CA ARG A 9 -46.63 -69.50 -18.32
C ARG A 9 -45.24 -68.94 -18.71
N PHE A 10 -45.20 -67.97 -19.65
CA PHE A 10 -44.03 -67.12 -19.88
C PHE A 10 -43.95 -66.05 -18.78
N ARG A 11 -42.90 -66.09 -18.01
CA ARG A 11 -42.54 -64.99 -17.11
C ARG A 11 -41.74 -63.98 -17.92
N ALA A 12 -42.31 -62.82 -18.19
CA ALA A 12 -41.57 -61.67 -18.70
C ALA A 12 -40.72 -61.04 -17.55
N PHE A 13 -39.43 -61.06 -17.74
CA PHE A 13 -38.48 -60.32 -16.82
C PHE A 13 -38.45 -58.88 -17.34
N VAL A 14 -39.02 -57.93 -16.56
CA VAL A 14 -38.88 -56.49 -16.79
C VAL A 14 -37.60 -56.08 -16.09
N ILE A 15 -36.55 -55.77 -16.87
CA ILE A 15 -35.36 -55.14 -16.38
C ILE A 15 -35.66 -53.64 -16.30
N SER A 16 -35.91 -53.12 -15.09
CA SER A 16 -36.00 -51.69 -14.82
C SER A 16 -34.60 -51.12 -14.75
N SER A 17 -34.14 -50.45 -15.81
CA SER A 17 -32.92 -49.64 -15.82
C SER A 17 -33.21 -48.35 -15.09
N SER A 18 -32.83 -48.26 -13.80
CA SER A 18 -32.85 -47.01 -13.06
C SER A 18 -31.64 -46.16 -13.50
N LEU A 19 -31.87 -45.21 -14.42
CA LEU A 19 -30.95 -44.11 -14.65
C LEU A 19 -30.96 -43.22 -13.40
N ALA A 20 -29.97 -43.38 -12.54
CA ALA A 20 -29.65 -42.40 -11.51
C ALA A 20 -29.05 -41.17 -12.21
N ALA A 21 -29.87 -40.18 -12.52
CA ALA A 21 -29.40 -38.85 -12.88
C ALA A 21 -28.74 -38.23 -11.63
N GLY A 22 -27.44 -38.39 -11.53
CA GLY A 22 -26.63 -37.65 -10.54
C GLY A 22 -26.70 -36.18 -10.89
N THR A 23 -27.58 -35.44 -10.22
CA THR A 23 -27.55 -33.97 -10.21
C THR A 23 -26.29 -33.57 -9.47
N VAL A 24 -25.22 -33.25 -10.21
CA VAL A 24 -24.07 -32.55 -9.66
C VAL A 24 -24.60 -31.17 -9.27
N LEU A 25 -24.95 -31.02 -8.02
CA LEU A 25 -25.13 -29.70 -7.40
C LEU A 25 -23.74 -29.03 -7.46
N VAL A 26 -23.52 -28.23 -8.49
CA VAL A 26 -22.52 -27.20 -8.47
C VAL A 26 -23.01 -26.19 -7.42
N VAL A 27 -22.67 -26.43 -6.16
CA VAL A 27 -22.75 -25.43 -5.13
C VAL A 27 -21.71 -24.39 -5.56
N SER A 28 -22.14 -23.38 -6.32
CA SER A 28 -21.38 -22.15 -6.42
C SER A 28 -21.23 -21.67 -4.97
N ALA A 29 -20.04 -21.80 -4.42
CA ALA A 29 -19.73 -21.20 -3.15
C ALA A 29 -19.97 -19.70 -3.34
N GLN A 30 -21.16 -19.23 -2.93
CA GLN A 30 -21.41 -17.82 -2.79
C GLN A 30 -20.32 -17.34 -1.83
N SER A 31 -19.37 -16.56 -2.35
CA SER A 31 -18.31 -15.99 -1.53
C SER A 31 -18.97 -15.26 -0.36
N ARG A 32 -18.87 -15.85 0.83
CA ARG A 32 -19.24 -15.12 2.04
C ARG A 32 -18.29 -13.94 2.10
N GLY A 33 -18.80 -12.75 2.42
CA GLY A 33 -17.96 -11.57 2.60
C GLY A 33 -16.86 -11.81 3.65
N LEU A 34 -15.94 -10.89 3.76
CA LEU A 34 -14.89 -10.94 4.76
C LEU A 34 -15.51 -10.82 6.16
N ASP A 35 -15.34 -11.84 7.00
CA ASP A 35 -15.62 -11.74 8.42
C ASP A 35 -14.62 -10.73 9.04
N PRO A 36 -15.08 -9.60 9.61
CA PRO A 36 -14.20 -8.61 10.22
C PRO A 36 -13.26 -9.18 11.31
N ALA A 37 -13.64 -10.28 11.94
CA ALA A 37 -12.80 -10.96 12.93
C ALA A 37 -11.54 -11.59 12.30
N VAL A 38 -11.52 -11.84 10.99
CA VAL A 38 -10.33 -12.33 10.27
C VAL A 38 -9.25 -11.27 10.20
N LEU A 39 -9.63 -9.99 10.12
CA LEU A 39 -8.67 -8.87 10.07
C LEU A 39 -7.82 -8.75 11.35
N LEU A 40 -8.30 -9.31 12.48
CA LEU A 40 -7.54 -9.35 13.74
C LEU A 40 -6.55 -10.53 13.82
N LYS A 41 -6.58 -11.45 12.84
CA LYS A 41 -5.71 -12.62 12.83
C LYS A 41 -4.41 -12.33 12.04
N PRO A 42 -3.31 -13.02 12.37
CA PRO A 42 -2.12 -13.00 11.54
C PRO A 42 -2.42 -13.46 10.10
N LEU A 43 -1.65 -12.93 9.15
CA LEU A 43 -1.75 -13.28 7.74
C LEU A 43 -1.54 -14.78 7.50
N ALA A 44 -2.53 -15.42 6.91
CA ALA A 44 -2.54 -16.85 6.60
C ALA A 44 -2.74 -17.10 5.10
N ASP A 45 -3.85 -17.70 4.72
CA ASP A 45 -4.15 -18.16 3.35
C ASP A 45 -4.79 -17.09 2.45
N GLN A 46 -5.18 -15.96 3.00
CA GLN A 46 -5.80 -14.83 2.30
C GLN A 46 -4.95 -13.57 2.46
N TRP A 47 -5.25 -12.53 1.67
CA TRP A 47 -4.66 -11.21 1.77
C TRP A 47 -5.77 -10.18 1.99
N THR A 48 -6.07 -9.87 3.26
CA THR A 48 -7.34 -9.23 3.64
C THR A 48 -7.27 -7.72 3.90
N SER A 49 -6.06 -7.17 3.90
CA SER A 49 -5.82 -5.73 4.09
C SER A 49 -4.62 -5.25 3.27
N TYR A 50 -4.30 -3.96 3.31
CA TYR A 50 -3.18 -3.37 2.56
C TYR A 50 -1.84 -4.11 2.74
N SER A 51 -1.51 -4.49 3.97
CA SER A 51 -0.27 -5.24 4.27
C SER A 51 -0.52 -6.73 4.55
N GLY A 52 -1.71 -7.23 4.22
CA GLY A 52 -2.17 -8.59 4.51
C GLY A 52 -2.85 -8.68 5.88
N ASP A 53 -2.25 -8.12 6.91
CA ASP A 53 -2.80 -7.96 8.26
C ASP A 53 -2.59 -6.53 8.79
N TYR A 54 -2.96 -6.27 10.02
CA TYR A 54 -2.85 -4.95 10.64
C TYR A 54 -1.43 -4.54 11.05
N THR A 55 -0.47 -5.46 11.01
CA THR A 55 0.88 -5.21 11.58
C THR A 55 1.84 -4.49 10.66
N GLY A 56 1.53 -4.40 9.36
CA GLY A 56 2.45 -3.83 8.37
C GLY A 56 3.66 -4.72 8.02
N ARG A 57 3.76 -5.92 8.61
CA ARG A 57 4.94 -6.81 8.44
C ARG A 57 5.07 -7.37 7.04
N ARG A 58 3.97 -7.52 6.32
CA ARG A 58 3.95 -8.23 5.03
C ARG A 58 4.68 -9.58 5.13
N TYR A 59 4.37 -10.33 6.20
CA TYR A 59 4.91 -11.65 6.49
C TYR A 59 3.80 -12.70 6.43
N SER A 60 3.94 -13.66 5.52
CA SER A 60 2.97 -14.75 5.38
C SER A 60 3.46 -16.01 6.09
N ALA A 61 2.55 -16.68 6.80
CA ALA A 61 2.81 -17.97 7.44
C ALA A 61 2.89 -19.16 6.46
N LEU A 62 2.63 -18.95 5.17
CA LEU A 62 2.67 -19.99 4.15
C LEU A 62 4.09 -20.50 3.91
N THR A 63 4.23 -21.83 3.81
CA THR A 63 5.53 -22.53 3.68
C THR A 63 5.62 -23.47 2.49
N GLN A 64 4.55 -23.61 1.70
CA GLN A 64 4.56 -24.54 0.56
C GLN A 64 5.63 -24.14 -0.45
N ILE A 65 5.78 -22.83 -0.72
CA ILE A 65 6.91 -22.27 -1.47
C ILE A 65 7.98 -21.87 -0.45
N ASN A 66 9.18 -22.46 -0.58
CA ASN A 66 10.28 -22.28 0.38
C ASN A 66 11.65 -22.34 -0.30
N GLN A 67 12.73 -22.13 0.46
CA GLN A 67 14.10 -22.09 -0.08
C GLN A 67 14.50 -23.35 -0.85
N SER A 68 14.01 -24.54 -0.48
CA SER A 68 14.41 -25.78 -1.13
C SER A 68 13.78 -25.97 -2.52
N ASN A 69 12.61 -25.38 -2.75
CA ASN A 69 11.81 -25.60 -3.95
C ASN A 69 11.52 -24.36 -4.79
N VAL A 70 11.87 -23.15 -4.32
CA VAL A 70 11.60 -21.89 -5.04
C VAL A 70 12.20 -21.88 -6.45
N LYS A 71 13.28 -22.62 -6.70
CA LYS A 71 13.87 -22.81 -8.04
C LYS A 71 12.93 -23.44 -9.06
N TYR A 72 11.86 -24.09 -8.62
CA TYR A 72 10.81 -24.70 -9.44
C TYR A 72 9.56 -23.83 -9.54
N LEU A 73 9.63 -22.59 -9.08
CA LEU A 73 8.52 -21.64 -9.19
C LEU A 73 8.31 -21.25 -10.66
N THR A 74 7.09 -21.42 -11.14
CA THR A 74 6.70 -21.18 -12.54
C THR A 74 5.50 -20.25 -12.62
N LEU A 75 5.31 -19.63 -13.78
CA LEU A 75 4.11 -18.85 -14.07
C LEU A 75 2.89 -19.78 -14.08
N ALA A 76 1.92 -19.53 -13.19
CA ALA A 76 0.64 -20.24 -13.16
C ALA A 76 -0.35 -19.60 -14.11
N TRP A 77 -0.48 -18.28 -14.05
CA TRP A 77 -1.34 -17.52 -14.95
C TRP A 77 -0.90 -16.04 -15.04
N THR A 78 -1.38 -15.35 -16.07
CA THR A 78 -1.20 -13.91 -16.24
C THR A 78 -2.46 -13.30 -16.81
N VAL A 79 -2.76 -12.06 -16.42
CA VAL A 79 -3.90 -11.29 -16.94
C VAL A 79 -3.53 -9.83 -17.11
N ARG A 80 -3.92 -9.25 -18.24
CA ARG A 80 -3.78 -7.83 -18.50
C ARG A 80 -5.06 -7.09 -18.12
N LEU A 81 -4.93 -5.98 -17.40
CA LEU A 81 -6.04 -5.15 -16.94
C LEU A 81 -6.19 -3.93 -17.86
N PRO A 82 -7.26 -3.85 -18.65
CA PRO A 82 -7.48 -2.72 -19.53
C PRO A 82 -7.82 -1.46 -18.71
N SER A 83 -7.16 -0.34 -19.00
CA SER A 83 -7.46 0.97 -18.38
C SER A 83 -8.66 1.66 -19.04
N GLY A 84 -9.15 2.71 -18.38
CA GLY A 84 -10.17 3.61 -18.88
C GLY A 84 -11.55 3.00 -19.01
N ALA A 85 -12.47 3.75 -19.65
CA ALA A 85 -13.79 3.24 -19.99
C ALA A 85 -13.67 2.13 -21.03
N PRO A 86 -14.57 1.12 -21.00
CA PRO A 86 -14.65 0.17 -22.07
C PRO A 86 -14.97 0.88 -23.37
N ALA A 87 -14.31 0.49 -24.46
CA ALA A 87 -14.63 1.00 -25.78
C ALA A 87 -16.09 0.66 -26.10
N THR A 88 -16.94 1.67 -26.15
CA THR A 88 -18.32 1.54 -26.64
C THR A 88 -18.26 1.56 -28.16
N GLY A 89 -17.96 0.43 -28.79
CA GLY A 89 -17.94 0.29 -30.23
C GLY A 89 -17.36 -1.06 -30.68
N PRO A 90 -17.65 -1.53 -31.89
CA PRO A 90 -17.03 -2.74 -32.40
C PRO A 90 -15.52 -2.54 -32.48
N GLN A 91 -14.76 -3.39 -31.78
CA GLN A 91 -13.30 -3.41 -31.85
C GLN A 91 -12.89 -3.67 -33.32
N GLN A 92 -12.33 -2.65 -33.96
CA GLN A 92 -11.58 -2.84 -35.19
C GLN A 92 -10.21 -3.46 -34.85
N GLY A 93 -10.15 -4.78 -34.88
CA GLY A 93 -8.92 -5.53 -34.66
C GLY A 93 -9.25 -7.01 -34.52
N GLY A 94 -9.22 -7.74 -35.65
CA GLY A 94 -9.58 -9.15 -35.70
C GLY A 94 -8.60 -10.04 -34.96
N GLY A 95 -8.93 -10.36 -33.72
CA GLY A 95 -8.46 -11.53 -32.99
C GLY A 95 -9.65 -12.49 -32.80
N PRO A 96 -9.42 -13.82 -32.69
CA PRO A 96 -10.48 -14.76 -32.42
C PRO A 96 -11.18 -14.41 -31.10
N PRO A 97 -12.51 -14.57 -30.98
CA PRO A 97 -13.21 -14.33 -29.74
C PRO A 97 -12.66 -15.28 -28.67
N GLN A 98 -12.20 -14.72 -27.55
CA GLN A 98 -11.89 -15.51 -26.39
C GLN A 98 -13.17 -16.22 -25.92
N ALA A 99 -13.07 -17.52 -25.77
CA ALA A 99 -14.12 -18.33 -25.18
C ALA A 99 -14.24 -18.04 -23.68
N GLY A 100 -15.02 -17.04 -23.35
CA GLY A 100 -15.36 -16.57 -22.02
C GLY A 100 -16.23 -15.34 -22.23
N GLY A 101 -17.44 -15.30 -21.68
CA GLY A 101 -18.34 -14.15 -21.80
C GLY A 101 -17.60 -12.85 -21.48
N ALA A 102 -17.92 -11.78 -22.18
CA ALA A 102 -17.38 -10.47 -21.89
C ALA A 102 -17.60 -10.15 -20.40
N PRO A 103 -16.57 -9.64 -19.69
CA PRO A 103 -16.71 -9.34 -18.27
C PRO A 103 -17.87 -8.36 -18.05
N THR A 104 -18.69 -8.61 -17.04
CA THR A 104 -19.76 -7.70 -16.66
C THR A 104 -19.13 -6.41 -16.17
N ILE A 105 -19.36 -5.33 -16.90
CA ILE A 105 -18.93 -3.99 -16.51
C ILE A 105 -20.09 -3.35 -15.76
N VAL A 106 -19.83 -2.97 -14.52
CA VAL A 106 -20.74 -2.17 -13.68
C VAL A 106 -20.13 -0.81 -13.44
N GLY A 107 -20.94 0.20 -13.20
CA GLY A 107 -20.50 1.58 -13.04
C GLY A 107 -20.65 2.38 -14.34
N GLY A 108 -19.76 3.30 -14.60
CA GLY A 108 -19.90 4.34 -15.63
C GLY A 108 -20.69 5.53 -15.13
N GLU A 109 -21.05 5.53 -13.87
CA GLU A 109 -21.53 6.65 -13.06
C GLU A 109 -20.33 7.49 -12.66
N GLY A 110 -20.43 8.33 -11.75
CA GLY A 110 -19.38 9.21 -11.33
C GLY A 110 -19.73 10.65 -11.67
N THR A 111 -18.81 11.56 -11.43
CA THR A 111 -19.11 12.99 -11.38
C THR A 111 -18.63 13.76 -12.60
N GLY A 112 -17.88 13.12 -13.47
CA GLY A 112 -17.26 13.76 -14.63
C GLY A 112 -17.41 12.99 -15.92
N ASP A 113 -16.82 13.53 -16.97
CA ASP A 113 -16.84 12.95 -18.32
C ASP A 113 -15.47 12.45 -18.75
N VAL A 114 -14.47 12.55 -17.87
CA VAL A 114 -13.09 12.22 -18.20
C VAL A 114 -12.85 10.72 -18.00
N ALA A 115 -12.54 10.03 -19.10
CA ALA A 115 -11.89 8.74 -19.03
C ALA A 115 -10.38 8.98 -19.09
N VAL A 116 -9.64 8.54 -18.09
CA VAL A 116 -8.19 8.66 -18.13
C VAL A 116 -7.64 7.79 -19.23
N ALA A 117 -7.07 8.44 -20.25
CA ALA A 117 -6.34 7.73 -21.28
C ALA A 117 -4.94 7.40 -20.78
N GLY A 118 -4.54 6.15 -20.83
CA GLY A 118 -3.21 5.72 -20.45
C GLY A 118 -3.16 4.26 -19.99
N ALA A 119 -1.97 3.71 -19.88
CA ALA A 119 -1.80 2.37 -19.36
C ALA A 119 -2.12 2.34 -17.87
N THR A 120 -2.94 1.39 -17.46
CA THR A 120 -3.14 1.07 -16.04
C THR A 120 -1.80 0.74 -15.40
N ASN A 121 -1.53 1.31 -14.23
CA ASN A 121 -0.36 0.94 -13.45
C ASN A 121 -0.84 0.52 -12.06
N VAL A 122 -0.88 -0.77 -11.82
CA VAL A 122 -1.28 -1.35 -10.53
C VAL A 122 -0.20 -1.08 -9.51
N LYS A 123 -0.44 -0.14 -8.61
CA LYS A 123 0.47 0.24 -7.51
C LYS A 123 -0.02 -0.21 -6.14
N GLY A 124 -1.28 -0.63 -6.08
CA GLY A 124 -1.97 -0.98 -4.84
C GLY A 124 -1.72 -2.39 -4.38
N ALA A 125 -2.08 -2.63 -3.12
CA ALA A 125 -2.29 -3.98 -2.61
C ALA A 125 -3.53 -4.59 -3.27
N ILE A 126 -3.46 -5.88 -3.54
CA ILE A 126 -4.53 -6.66 -4.14
C ILE A 126 -5.16 -7.50 -3.03
N LEU A 127 -6.40 -7.22 -2.67
CA LEU A 127 -7.07 -8.06 -1.68
C LEU A 127 -7.37 -9.43 -2.28
N MET A 128 -7.05 -10.49 -1.55
CA MET A 128 -7.50 -11.84 -1.85
C MET A 128 -8.43 -12.32 -0.74
N VAL A 129 -9.72 -12.44 -1.05
CA VAL A 129 -10.75 -12.83 -0.09
C VAL A 129 -11.62 -13.91 -0.71
N ASN A 130 -11.67 -15.08 -0.05
CA ASN A 130 -12.52 -16.21 -0.45
C ASN A 130 -12.38 -16.63 -1.93
N GLY A 131 -11.15 -16.62 -2.45
CA GLY A 131 -10.85 -17.01 -3.83
C GLY A 131 -11.07 -15.91 -4.87
N VAL A 132 -11.35 -14.68 -4.45
CA VAL A 132 -11.50 -13.52 -5.34
C VAL A 132 -10.40 -12.50 -5.07
N LEU A 133 -9.76 -12.04 -6.14
CA LEU A 133 -8.80 -10.94 -6.12
C LEU A 133 -9.52 -9.63 -6.44
N TYR A 134 -9.32 -8.61 -5.60
CA TYR A 134 -9.84 -7.26 -5.84
C TYR A 134 -8.67 -6.33 -6.13
N VAL A 135 -8.62 -5.85 -7.36
CA VAL A 135 -7.53 -5.01 -7.88
C VAL A 135 -8.05 -3.61 -8.13
N THR A 136 -7.28 -2.60 -7.77
CA THR A 136 -7.64 -1.19 -7.99
C THR A 136 -6.64 -0.47 -8.88
N ALA A 137 -7.16 0.48 -9.62
CA ALA A 137 -6.42 1.57 -10.25
C ALA A 137 -7.19 2.88 -9.96
N PRO A 138 -6.68 4.06 -10.30
CA PRO A 138 -7.31 5.32 -9.91
C PRO A 138 -8.82 5.40 -10.18
N ASP A 139 -9.28 4.91 -11.32
CA ASP A 139 -10.68 4.99 -11.75
C ASP A 139 -11.33 3.63 -12.04
N ASN A 140 -10.69 2.54 -11.67
CA ASN A 140 -11.16 1.20 -11.94
C ASN A 140 -11.01 0.25 -10.75
N VAL A 141 -11.94 -0.69 -10.62
CA VAL A 141 -11.84 -1.84 -9.73
C VAL A 141 -12.19 -3.10 -10.52
N TRP A 142 -11.39 -4.15 -10.36
CA TRP A 142 -11.64 -5.48 -10.93
C TRP A 142 -11.79 -6.50 -9.80
N ALA A 143 -12.74 -7.43 -9.97
CA ALA A 143 -12.76 -8.69 -9.25
C ALA A 143 -12.35 -9.81 -10.20
N LEU A 144 -11.35 -10.59 -9.81
CA LEU A 144 -10.80 -11.68 -10.60
C LEU A 144 -10.89 -12.98 -9.81
N ASP A 145 -11.03 -14.09 -10.49
CA ASP A 145 -10.88 -15.40 -9.88
C ASP A 145 -9.40 -15.63 -9.53
N ALA A 146 -9.12 -15.98 -8.28
CA ALA A 146 -7.74 -16.16 -7.82
C ALA A 146 -7.05 -17.41 -8.39
N ARG A 147 -7.79 -18.33 -9.02
CA ARG A 147 -7.28 -19.58 -9.60
C ARG A 147 -6.58 -19.36 -10.93
N ASP A 148 -7.11 -18.47 -11.77
CA ASP A 148 -6.71 -18.31 -13.17
C ASP A 148 -6.70 -16.85 -13.67
N GLY A 149 -7.12 -15.90 -12.83
CA GLY A 149 -7.13 -14.47 -13.15
C GLY A 149 -8.26 -14.01 -14.06
N HIS A 150 -9.26 -14.87 -14.40
CA HIS A 150 -10.36 -14.39 -15.24
C HIS A 150 -11.21 -13.34 -14.50
N THR A 151 -11.70 -12.34 -15.26
CA THR A 151 -12.46 -11.22 -14.69
C THR A 151 -13.89 -11.67 -14.39
N LEU A 152 -14.30 -11.56 -13.11
CA LEU A 152 -15.65 -11.80 -12.64
C LEU A 152 -16.54 -10.59 -12.89
N TRP A 153 -16.06 -9.42 -12.52
CA TRP A 153 -16.67 -8.13 -12.81
C TRP A 153 -15.64 -7.01 -12.83
N ARG A 154 -15.99 -5.89 -13.43
CA ARG A 154 -15.22 -4.65 -13.44
C ARG A 154 -16.13 -3.48 -13.16
N TYR A 155 -15.71 -2.59 -12.24
CA TYR A 155 -16.32 -1.29 -11.98
C TYR A 155 -15.46 -0.19 -12.61
N PHE A 156 -16.12 0.81 -13.19
CA PHE A 156 -15.46 1.98 -13.76
C PHE A 156 -16.09 3.26 -13.20
N TRP A 157 -15.23 4.18 -12.72
CA TRP A 157 -15.63 5.49 -12.22
C TRP A 157 -15.32 6.58 -13.25
N LYS A 158 -16.30 7.41 -13.63
CA LYS A 158 -16.08 8.59 -14.47
C LYS A 158 -15.60 9.73 -13.59
N THR A 159 -14.35 10.15 -13.76
CA THR A 159 -13.72 11.19 -12.95
C THR A 159 -13.89 12.59 -13.56
N LYS A 160 -13.91 13.61 -12.73
CA LYS A 160 -13.74 15.02 -13.14
C LYS A 160 -12.31 15.34 -13.60
N GLY A 161 -11.38 14.45 -13.38
CA GLY A 161 -9.94 14.63 -13.53
C GLY A 161 -9.22 14.30 -12.23
N GLY A 162 -8.25 15.09 -11.88
CA GLY A 162 -7.48 14.94 -10.65
C GLY A 162 -6.12 14.29 -10.85
N THR A 163 -5.40 14.13 -9.76
CA THR A 163 -4.03 13.61 -9.78
C THR A 163 -4.03 12.09 -9.79
N HIS A 164 -3.58 11.51 -10.89
CA HIS A 164 -3.53 10.07 -11.09
C HIS A 164 -2.17 9.45 -10.73
N ILE A 165 -1.60 9.84 -9.60
CA ILE A 165 -0.32 9.29 -9.10
C ILE A 165 -0.44 7.77 -8.89
N GLY A 166 -1.61 7.29 -8.49
CA GLY A 166 -1.92 5.89 -8.29
C GLY A 166 -3.03 5.70 -7.27
N ASN A 167 -3.58 4.49 -7.24
CA ASN A 167 -4.45 4.01 -6.17
C ASN A 167 -3.70 2.89 -5.44
N ARG A 168 -3.72 2.87 -4.11
CA ARG A 168 -2.91 1.93 -3.32
C ARG A 168 -3.68 0.73 -2.81
N GLY A 169 -4.93 0.58 -3.22
CA GLY A 169 -5.73 -0.59 -2.89
C GLY A 169 -7.11 -0.25 -2.35
N ALA A 170 -7.82 -1.28 -1.97
CA ALA A 170 -9.15 -1.20 -1.38
C ALA A 170 -9.15 -1.75 0.04
N ALA A 171 -10.23 -1.48 0.79
CA ALA A 171 -10.58 -2.20 2.01
C ALA A 171 -11.83 -3.05 1.79
N MET A 172 -11.98 -4.08 2.60
CA MET A 172 -13.21 -4.87 2.65
C MET A 172 -13.73 -4.97 4.08
N TRP A 173 -15.04 -4.82 4.23
CA TRP A 173 -15.75 -5.04 5.47
C TRP A 173 -17.06 -5.79 5.18
N GLY A 174 -17.21 -6.97 5.74
CA GLY A 174 -18.34 -7.82 5.39
C GLY A 174 -18.40 -8.12 3.88
N ASN A 175 -19.51 -7.81 3.25
CA ASN A 175 -19.73 -7.99 1.81
C ASN A 175 -19.38 -6.73 0.98
N TYR A 176 -18.74 -5.75 1.56
CA TYR A 176 -18.56 -4.44 0.95
C TYR A 176 -17.10 -4.10 0.74
N LEU A 177 -16.82 -3.61 -0.45
CA LEU A 177 -15.52 -3.12 -0.88
C LEU A 177 -15.54 -1.59 -0.87
N TYR A 178 -14.43 -0.99 -0.44
CA TYR A 178 -14.26 0.46 -0.36
C TYR A 178 -12.99 0.87 -1.06
N PHE A 179 -13.07 1.91 -1.89
CA PHE A 179 -11.91 2.51 -2.53
C PHE A 179 -12.10 4.03 -2.68
N VAL A 180 -11.03 4.72 -3.02
CA VAL A 180 -11.05 6.17 -3.25
C VAL A 180 -10.77 6.49 -4.71
N THR A 181 -11.33 7.60 -5.19
CA THR A 181 -11.18 8.06 -6.58
C THR A 181 -10.23 9.26 -6.67
N PRO A 182 -9.67 9.56 -7.86
CA PRO A 182 -8.75 10.68 -8.01
C PRO A 182 -9.41 12.06 -7.89
N ASP A 183 -10.74 12.14 -7.97
CA ASP A 183 -11.56 13.33 -7.82
C ASP A 183 -12.29 13.38 -6.47
N ASP A 184 -11.65 12.79 -5.44
CA ASP A 184 -11.97 12.94 -4.03
C ASP A 184 -13.24 12.26 -3.54
N TYR A 185 -13.70 11.22 -4.24
CA TYR A 185 -14.81 10.41 -3.76
C TYR A 185 -14.35 9.16 -3.02
N PHE A 186 -15.10 8.81 -2.01
CA PHE A 186 -15.07 7.56 -1.30
C PHE A 186 -16.25 6.70 -1.75
N VAL A 187 -15.98 5.53 -2.31
CA VAL A 187 -16.96 4.69 -2.99
C VAL A 187 -17.09 3.36 -2.28
N SER A 188 -18.31 2.89 -2.08
CA SER A 188 -18.62 1.55 -1.58
C SER A 188 -19.31 0.71 -2.65
N LEU A 189 -18.79 -0.51 -2.85
CA LEU A 189 -19.33 -1.49 -3.78
C LEU A 189 -19.80 -2.76 -3.04
N ASP A 190 -20.81 -3.43 -3.56
CA ASP A 190 -21.09 -4.83 -3.24
C ASP A 190 -19.95 -5.68 -3.84
N ALA A 191 -19.16 -6.34 -2.99
CA ALA A 191 -17.96 -7.06 -3.41
C ALA A 191 -18.24 -8.26 -4.34
N ARG A 192 -19.44 -8.84 -4.25
CA ARG A 192 -19.84 -9.97 -5.08
C ARG A 192 -20.22 -9.56 -6.50
N THR A 193 -20.87 -8.39 -6.65
CA THR A 193 -21.48 -7.97 -7.91
C THR A 193 -20.80 -6.79 -8.57
N GLY A 194 -19.95 -6.06 -7.85
CA GLY A 194 -19.38 -4.80 -8.29
C GLY A 194 -20.35 -3.61 -8.31
N LYS A 195 -21.63 -3.84 -7.94
CA LYS A 195 -22.61 -2.76 -7.93
C LYS A 195 -22.28 -1.73 -6.85
N GLU A 196 -22.38 -0.47 -7.23
CA GLU A 196 -22.23 0.64 -6.29
C GLU A 196 -23.36 0.65 -5.27
N ARG A 197 -22.99 0.86 -4.00
CA ARG A 197 -23.92 1.08 -2.89
C ARG A 197 -24.14 2.56 -2.66
N TRP A 198 -23.05 3.28 -2.61
CA TRP A 198 -23.02 4.73 -2.43
C TRP A 198 -21.63 5.29 -2.79
N HIS A 199 -21.57 6.59 -3.04
CA HIS A 199 -20.34 7.36 -3.09
C HIS A 199 -20.52 8.69 -2.35
N LYS A 200 -19.43 9.22 -1.80
CA LYS A 200 -19.42 10.48 -1.05
C LYS A 200 -18.17 11.28 -1.38
N GLU A 201 -18.34 12.56 -1.64
CA GLU A 201 -17.21 13.50 -1.74
C GLU A 201 -16.64 13.68 -0.33
N ILE A 202 -15.36 13.40 -0.12
CA ILE A 202 -14.72 13.41 1.20
C ILE A 202 -13.60 14.42 1.32
N ALA A 203 -13.17 14.99 0.20
CA ALA A 203 -12.24 16.09 0.12
C ALA A 203 -12.63 17.04 -1.01
N SER A 204 -12.13 18.25 -1.00
CA SER A 204 -12.50 19.28 -1.98
C SER A 204 -11.64 19.18 -3.23
N PHE A 205 -12.21 18.70 -4.32
CA PHE A 205 -11.55 18.71 -5.62
C PHE A 205 -11.14 20.13 -6.07
N ALA A 206 -11.93 21.14 -5.73
CA ALA A 206 -11.61 22.54 -6.03
C ALA A 206 -10.35 23.05 -5.30
N GLN A 207 -10.04 22.49 -4.13
CA GLN A 207 -8.80 22.74 -3.39
C GLN A 207 -7.67 21.80 -3.81
N GLN A 208 -7.86 21.02 -4.89
CA GLN A 208 -6.92 20.11 -5.48
C GLN A 208 -6.40 19.03 -4.51
N TYR A 209 -7.26 18.56 -3.60
CA TYR A 209 -7.00 17.32 -2.91
C TYR A 209 -6.94 16.16 -3.91
N PHE A 210 -6.26 15.12 -3.54
CA PHE A 210 -6.28 13.84 -4.24
C PHE A 210 -6.23 12.69 -3.25
N LEU A 211 -6.90 11.60 -3.58
CA LEU A 211 -6.97 10.44 -2.71
C LEU A 211 -6.20 9.28 -3.34
N THR A 212 -5.14 8.86 -2.69
CA THR A 212 -4.29 7.74 -3.14
C THR A 212 -4.14 6.64 -2.10
N SER A 213 -4.51 6.91 -0.85
CA SER A 213 -4.40 5.95 0.25
C SER A 213 -5.38 4.80 0.06
N ALA A 214 -4.94 3.56 0.34
CA ALA A 214 -5.89 2.48 0.53
C ALA A 214 -6.68 2.73 1.81
N PRO A 215 -8.02 2.65 1.79
CA PRO A 215 -8.80 2.65 3.02
C PRO A 215 -8.41 1.51 3.95
N MET A 216 -8.59 1.68 5.27
CA MET A 216 -8.34 0.63 6.26
C MET A 216 -9.61 0.33 7.04
N ALA A 217 -10.10 -0.91 6.95
CA ALA A 217 -11.25 -1.38 7.73
C ALA A 217 -10.79 -1.85 9.12
N ILE A 218 -11.31 -1.23 10.18
CA ILE A 218 -10.95 -1.54 11.57
C ILE A 218 -12.22 -1.52 12.42
N GLY A 219 -12.71 -2.68 12.82
CA GLY A 219 -13.98 -2.76 13.56
C GLY A 219 -15.13 -2.20 12.71
N ASN A 220 -15.79 -1.16 13.21
CA ASN A 220 -16.85 -0.42 12.52
C ASN A 220 -16.34 0.93 11.93
N HIS A 221 -15.06 1.02 11.62
CA HIS A 221 -14.42 2.20 11.06
C HIS A 221 -13.79 1.87 9.72
N ILE A 222 -13.99 2.74 8.72
CA ILE A 222 -13.18 2.76 7.52
C ILE A 222 -12.35 4.05 7.54
N ILE A 223 -11.05 3.90 7.66
CA ILE A 223 -10.12 5.03 7.84
C ILE A 223 -9.52 5.40 6.49
N VAL A 224 -9.55 6.68 6.15
CA VAL A 224 -9.03 7.25 4.91
C VAL A 224 -8.20 8.49 5.20
N GLY A 225 -7.02 8.56 4.61
CA GLY A 225 -6.16 9.74 4.63
C GLY A 225 -6.21 10.52 3.33
N THR A 226 -5.80 11.77 3.37
CA THR A 226 -5.77 12.69 2.21
C THR A 226 -4.38 12.87 1.64
N GLY A 227 -4.29 13.37 0.41
CA GLY A 227 -3.11 13.93 -0.24
C GLY A 227 -3.41 15.29 -0.83
N ASN A 228 -2.43 16.15 -0.87
CA ASN A 228 -2.45 17.43 -1.55
C ASN A 228 -1.01 17.97 -1.61
N ASP A 229 -0.59 18.48 -2.76
CA ASP A 229 0.74 19.09 -2.94
C ASP A 229 0.65 20.62 -3.00
N LEU A 230 -0.49 21.19 -2.61
CA LEU A 230 -0.70 22.62 -2.44
C LEU A 230 -0.73 22.98 -0.96
N ASP A 231 -1.43 24.04 -0.64
CA ASP A 231 -1.47 24.68 0.67
C ASP A 231 -2.73 24.29 1.49
N SER A 232 -3.11 23.04 1.46
CA SER A 232 -4.27 22.53 2.22
C SER A 232 -3.84 21.73 3.44
N PRO A 233 -4.62 21.72 4.54
CA PRO A 233 -4.30 20.93 5.72
C PRO A 233 -4.52 19.44 5.48
N GLY A 234 -3.60 18.61 5.91
CA GLY A 234 -3.76 17.15 5.91
C GLY A 234 -4.76 16.71 6.98
N TYR A 235 -5.49 15.64 6.69
CA TYR A 235 -6.36 15.00 7.69
C TYR A 235 -6.59 13.52 7.43
N LEU A 236 -6.91 12.83 8.51
CA LEU A 236 -7.36 11.44 8.56
C LEU A 236 -8.82 11.43 8.99
N THR A 237 -9.66 10.64 8.33
CA THR A 237 -11.09 10.56 8.63
C THR A 237 -11.53 9.11 8.79
N SER A 238 -12.41 8.86 9.75
CA SER A 238 -13.13 7.60 9.90
C SER A 238 -14.56 7.73 9.42
N TYR A 239 -15.02 6.71 8.69
CA TYR A 239 -16.36 6.59 8.15
C TYR A 239 -17.03 5.32 8.65
N ASP A 240 -18.34 5.40 8.86
CA ASP A 240 -19.19 4.26 9.13
C ASP A 240 -19.26 3.34 7.89
N PRO A 241 -18.98 2.03 8.01
CA PRO A 241 -18.96 1.13 6.85
C PRO A 241 -20.32 0.91 6.18
N GLU A 242 -21.43 1.03 6.92
CA GLU A 242 -22.75 0.84 6.31
C GLU A 242 -23.24 2.07 5.58
N THR A 243 -23.09 3.23 6.19
CA THR A 243 -23.70 4.49 5.72
C THR A 243 -22.72 5.41 4.99
N GLY A 244 -21.42 5.24 5.21
CA GLY A 244 -20.39 6.17 4.73
C GLY A 244 -20.41 7.53 5.43
N GLU A 245 -21.13 7.65 6.57
CA GLU A 245 -21.13 8.88 7.34
C GLU A 245 -19.83 9.07 8.11
N GLN A 246 -19.36 10.31 8.18
CA GLN A 246 -18.17 10.64 8.94
C GLN A 246 -18.41 10.43 10.43
N GLN A 247 -17.53 9.62 11.06
CA GLN A 247 -17.56 9.40 12.51
C GLN A 247 -16.69 10.40 13.25
N TRP A 248 -15.45 10.61 12.77
CA TRP A 248 -14.52 11.62 13.28
C TRP A 248 -13.53 12.03 12.20
N ARG A 249 -12.88 13.21 12.42
CA ARG A 249 -11.78 13.70 11.60
C ARG A 249 -10.67 14.22 12.51
N PHE A 250 -9.44 13.82 12.20
CA PHE A 250 -8.22 14.29 12.84
C PHE A 250 -7.40 15.09 11.83
N TYR A 251 -7.18 16.38 12.09
CA TYR A 251 -6.26 17.19 11.31
C TYR A 251 -4.84 16.99 11.79
N THR A 252 -3.89 16.85 10.86
CA THR A 252 -2.47 16.63 11.13
C THR A 252 -1.70 17.91 11.40
N VAL A 253 -2.38 19.05 11.32
CA VAL A 253 -1.86 20.39 11.63
C VAL A 253 -2.90 21.14 12.48
N PRO A 254 -2.49 22.13 13.29
CA PRO A 254 -3.40 22.93 14.10
C PRO A 254 -4.41 23.71 13.25
N MET A 255 -5.68 23.64 13.59
CA MET A 255 -6.78 24.31 12.88
C MET A 255 -7.43 25.43 13.67
N ASN A 256 -7.20 25.48 14.99
CA ASN A 256 -7.82 26.47 15.88
C ASN A 256 -6.80 27.09 16.83
N ALA A 257 -7.10 28.28 17.33
CA ALA A 257 -6.33 28.87 18.41
C ALA A 257 -6.35 27.96 19.64
N GLY A 258 -5.17 27.63 20.18
CA GLY A 258 -5.03 26.74 21.31
C GLY A 258 -4.91 25.24 20.96
N ASP A 259 -5.00 24.86 19.69
CA ASP A 259 -4.69 23.48 19.30
C ASP A 259 -3.23 23.16 19.62
N PRO A 260 -2.94 21.92 20.08
CA PRO A 260 -1.57 21.46 20.33
C PRO A 260 -0.68 21.61 19.08
N GLY A 261 0.55 22.06 19.25
CA GLY A 261 1.54 22.24 18.19
C GLY A 261 1.46 23.59 17.48
N LEU A 262 0.46 24.45 17.76
CA LEU A 262 0.35 25.77 17.11
C LEU A 262 1.57 26.65 17.40
N GLU A 263 2.18 26.52 18.56
CA GLU A 263 3.40 27.23 18.97
C GLU A 263 4.63 26.88 18.11
N THR A 264 4.52 25.82 17.30
CA THR A 264 5.57 25.40 16.36
C THR A 264 5.37 25.92 14.94
N TRP A 265 4.39 26.79 14.75
CA TRP A 265 4.06 27.46 13.50
C TRP A 265 4.19 28.97 13.67
N LYS A 266 4.45 29.67 12.57
CA LYS A 266 4.50 31.13 12.57
C LYS A 266 3.22 31.76 13.13
N ASP A 267 2.10 31.25 12.71
CA ASP A 267 0.76 31.66 13.12
C ASP A 267 -0.28 30.61 12.71
N LEU A 268 -1.54 30.83 13.08
CA LEU A 268 -2.65 29.93 12.77
C LEU A 268 -2.95 29.82 11.26
N ASP A 269 -2.76 30.90 10.52
CA ASP A 269 -2.96 30.90 9.07
C ASP A 269 -1.94 29.99 8.38
N ALA A 270 -0.68 30.10 8.74
CA ALA A 270 0.38 29.22 8.27
C ALA A 270 0.11 27.74 8.61
N ALA A 271 -0.39 27.43 9.81
CA ALA A 271 -0.74 26.09 10.22
C ALA A 271 -1.90 25.51 9.39
N ARG A 272 -2.95 26.28 9.14
CA ARG A 272 -4.12 25.88 8.35
C ARG A 272 -3.82 25.57 6.89
N HIS A 273 -2.71 26.07 6.38
CA HIS A 273 -2.17 25.80 5.04
C HIS A 273 -0.96 24.86 5.07
N GLY A 274 -0.76 24.16 6.19
CA GLY A 274 0.50 23.55 6.57
C GLY A 274 0.81 22.18 6.01
N GLY A 275 -0.02 21.54 5.20
CA GLY A 275 0.24 20.22 4.63
C GLY A 275 0.07 19.08 5.65
N GLY A 276 1.05 18.18 5.74
CA GLY A 276 1.05 17.05 6.69
C GLY A 276 0.16 15.88 6.27
N HIS A 277 -0.06 15.63 4.99
CA HIS A 277 -1.03 14.66 4.49
C HIS A 277 -0.68 13.21 4.80
N PRO A 278 -1.62 12.40 5.38
CA PRO A 278 -1.45 10.97 5.58
C PRO A 278 -1.87 10.19 4.32
N TRP A 279 -1.06 10.25 3.27
CA TRP A 279 -1.38 9.73 1.94
C TRP A 279 -1.06 8.24 1.73
N LEU A 280 -0.55 7.56 2.77
CA LEU A 280 -0.34 6.11 2.81
C LEU A 280 -1.09 5.49 4.00
N PRO A 281 -1.50 4.21 3.90
CA PRO A 281 -2.11 3.53 5.02
C PRO A 281 -1.13 3.34 6.18
N GLY A 282 -1.65 3.45 7.39
CA GLY A 282 -0.96 3.09 8.63
C GLY A 282 -1.14 1.63 9.01
N VAL A 283 -0.92 1.35 10.29
CA VAL A 283 -1.07 0.05 10.94
C VAL A 283 -1.98 0.16 12.17
N TYR A 284 -2.55 -0.95 12.59
CA TYR A 284 -3.45 -0.95 13.75
C TYR A 284 -2.97 -1.92 14.83
N ASP A 285 -2.89 -1.43 16.07
CA ASP A 285 -2.67 -2.25 17.26
C ASP A 285 -3.98 -2.50 18.00
N PRO A 286 -4.57 -3.69 17.92
CA PRO A 286 -5.84 -3.98 18.57
C PRO A 286 -5.77 -3.97 20.10
N GLU A 287 -4.59 -4.14 20.69
CA GLU A 287 -4.43 -4.13 22.16
C GLU A 287 -4.57 -2.72 22.73
N THR A 288 -4.01 -1.73 22.04
CA THR A 288 -4.06 -0.33 22.47
C THR A 288 -5.17 0.46 21.78
N LYS A 289 -5.80 -0.12 20.74
CA LYS A 289 -6.76 0.54 19.84
C LYS A 289 -6.16 1.73 19.09
N LEU A 290 -4.86 1.70 18.84
CA LEU A 290 -4.14 2.77 18.14
C LEU A 290 -4.01 2.46 16.65
N TYR A 291 -4.44 3.41 15.83
CA TYR A 291 -4.05 3.50 14.43
C TYR A 291 -2.81 4.37 14.33
N ILE A 292 -1.70 3.78 13.87
CA ILE A 292 -0.38 4.42 13.81
C ILE A 292 -0.03 4.65 12.35
N PHE A 293 0.22 5.88 11.97
CA PHE A 293 0.45 6.29 10.59
C PHE A 293 1.49 7.40 10.48
N GLY A 294 1.98 7.63 9.29
CA GLY A 294 2.91 8.72 9.03
C GLY A 294 2.24 9.91 8.35
N THR A 295 2.79 11.09 8.56
CA THR A 295 2.35 12.34 7.95
C THR A 295 3.35 12.86 6.92
N GLY A 296 2.86 13.59 5.95
CA GLY A 296 3.64 14.21 4.88
C GLY A 296 4.39 15.47 5.32
N ASN A 297 5.03 16.08 4.36
CA ASN A 297 5.80 17.30 4.49
C ASN A 297 4.96 18.50 4.94
N PRO A 298 5.59 19.52 5.55
CA PRO A 298 4.96 20.84 5.74
C PRO A 298 4.84 21.58 4.40
N THR A 299 3.86 22.47 4.30
CA THR A 299 3.66 23.35 3.14
C THR A 299 3.84 24.83 3.51
N PRO A 300 4.61 25.63 2.71
CA PRO A 300 5.47 25.23 1.59
C PRO A 300 6.65 24.35 2.03
N ALA A 301 6.98 23.32 1.25
CA ALA A 301 8.01 22.36 1.67
C ALA A 301 9.41 22.97 1.71
N TYR A 302 9.83 23.63 0.63
CA TYR A 302 11.23 24.06 0.44
C TYR A 302 11.54 25.45 1.00
N HIS A 303 10.53 26.33 1.07
CA HIS A 303 10.66 27.69 1.58
C HIS A 303 10.01 27.82 2.96
N SER A 304 10.76 27.66 4.02
CA SER A 304 10.24 27.59 5.39
C SER A 304 9.76 28.93 5.96
N LYS A 305 10.21 30.06 5.42
CA LYS A 305 9.89 31.40 5.96
C LYS A 305 8.38 31.68 6.12
N PRO A 306 7.48 31.31 5.18
CA PRO A 306 6.05 31.52 5.34
C PRO A 306 5.43 30.77 6.51
N ARG A 307 5.98 29.60 6.88
CA ARG A 307 5.49 28.72 7.96
C ARG A 307 6.26 28.87 9.27
N GLY A 308 7.27 29.75 9.32
CA GLY A 308 8.13 29.99 10.48
C GLY A 308 9.51 29.36 10.31
N GLU A 309 10.48 30.22 10.03
CA GLU A 309 11.88 29.79 9.88
C GLU A 309 12.41 29.17 11.18
N GLY A 310 12.95 27.96 11.11
CA GLY A 310 13.45 27.24 12.26
C GLY A 310 12.38 26.58 13.15
N MET A 311 11.10 26.77 12.88
CA MET A 311 10.00 26.19 13.66
C MET A 311 9.72 24.74 13.22
N GLU A 312 9.34 23.86 14.16
CA GLU A 312 9.19 22.40 13.93
C GLU A 312 8.04 22.03 13.00
N ASN A 313 6.96 22.84 12.95
CA ASN A 313 5.75 22.62 12.15
C ASN A 313 5.02 21.31 12.46
N LEU A 314 4.63 21.13 13.71
CA LEU A 314 3.91 19.94 14.17
C LEU A 314 2.49 19.87 13.54
N PHE A 315 2.01 18.68 13.11
CA PHE A 315 2.62 17.36 13.21
C PHE A 315 3.01 16.83 11.82
N THR A 316 3.74 17.61 11.05
CA THR A 316 4.26 17.21 9.73
C THR A 316 5.49 16.32 9.87
N CYS A 317 5.80 15.50 8.88
CA CYS A 317 6.93 14.55 8.88
C CYS A 317 7.06 13.77 10.18
N ALA A 318 5.94 13.23 10.66
CA ALA A 318 5.83 12.55 11.95
C ALA A 318 5.17 11.18 11.83
N ILE A 319 5.44 10.32 12.81
CA ILE A 319 4.63 9.16 13.11
C ILE A 319 3.63 9.59 14.17
N VAL A 320 2.35 9.36 13.91
CA VAL A 320 1.24 9.78 14.76
C VAL A 320 0.39 8.56 15.11
N ALA A 321 -0.06 8.48 16.35
CA ALA A 321 -1.00 7.47 16.81
C ALA A 321 -2.29 8.12 17.27
N VAL A 322 -3.41 7.67 16.71
CA VAL A 322 -4.75 8.08 17.11
C VAL A 322 -5.54 6.90 17.64
N ASN A 323 -6.35 7.14 18.64
CA ASN A 323 -7.31 6.14 19.11
C ASN A 323 -8.40 5.97 18.05
N VAL A 324 -8.62 4.74 17.59
CA VAL A 324 -9.50 4.46 16.44
C VAL A 324 -10.97 4.78 16.72
N ASP A 325 -11.41 4.61 17.99
CA ASP A 325 -12.81 4.86 18.37
C ASP A 325 -13.13 6.37 18.46
N THR A 326 -12.12 7.21 18.76
CA THR A 326 -12.35 8.64 19.07
C THR A 326 -11.68 9.59 18.08
N GLY A 327 -10.73 9.14 17.27
CA GLY A 327 -9.91 10.00 16.41
C GLY A 327 -8.96 10.94 17.17
N LYS A 328 -8.80 10.77 18.50
CA LYS A 328 -7.90 11.60 19.30
C LYS A 328 -6.47 11.09 19.21
N MET A 329 -5.53 12.02 19.05
CA MET A 329 -4.10 11.72 19.11
C MET A 329 -3.70 11.32 20.53
N GLU A 330 -2.99 10.19 20.64
CA GLU A 330 -2.43 9.71 21.89
C GLU A 330 -0.95 10.05 22.02
N TRP A 331 -0.20 9.96 20.91
CA TRP A 331 1.19 10.35 20.84
C TRP A 331 1.65 10.65 19.40
N TYR A 332 2.79 11.33 19.31
CA TYR A 332 3.50 11.55 18.05
C TYR A 332 5.01 11.47 18.24
N TYR A 333 5.71 11.22 17.14
CA TYR A 333 7.18 11.35 17.06
C TYR A 333 7.56 11.91 15.70
N GLN A 334 8.13 13.10 15.67
CA GLN A 334 8.54 13.77 14.43
C GLN A 334 9.90 13.25 13.98
N THR A 335 9.98 12.69 12.78
CA THR A 335 11.20 12.08 12.22
C THR A 335 12.10 13.09 11.51
N SER A 336 11.51 14.19 11.01
CA SER A 336 12.19 15.30 10.33
C SER A 336 11.68 16.64 10.87
N PRO A 337 12.13 17.11 12.04
CA PRO A 337 11.78 18.44 12.54
C PRO A 337 12.20 19.52 11.55
N HIS A 338 11.30 20.48 11.25
CA HIS A 338 11.56 21.56 10.30
C HIS A 338 12.01 21.05 8.92
N ASP A 339 11.28 20.11 8.35
CA ASP A 339 11.62 19.58 7.03
C ASP A 339 11.60 20.67 5.95
N THR A 340 12.63 20.69 5.11
CA THR A 340 12.76 21.59 3.96
C THR A 340 13.05 20.84 2.65
N HIS A 341 12.87 19.51 2.64
CA HIS A 341 13.28 18.65 1.52
C HIS A 341 12.16 17.78 0.97
N ASP A 342 10.92 17.91 1.50
CA ASP A 342 9.79 17.07 1.15
C ASP A 342 10.05 15.60 1.56
N TRP A 343 10.50 15.39 2.80
CA TRP A 343 10.76 14.05 3.33
C TRP A 343 9.62 13.55 4.22
N ASP A 344 8.49 13.30 3.57
CA ASP A 344 7.36 12.63 4.22
C ASP A 344 7.78 11.48 5.12
N SER A 345 7.10 11.33 6.23
CA SER A 345 7.18 10.15 7.08
C SER A 345 5.99 9.22 6.88
N SER A 346 5.33 9.33 5.75
CA SER A 346 4.10 8.60 5.41
C SER A 346 4.33 7.11 5.12
N GLN A 347 5.59 6.61 5.07
CA GLN A 347 5.88 5.19 4.85
C GLN A 347 5.14 4.34 5.87
N THR A 348 4.52 3.26 5.39
CA THR A 348 3.75 2.37 6.27
C THR A 348 4.62 1.82 7.40
N PRO A 349 4.30 2.09 8.66
CA PRO A 349 5.04 1.57 9.81
C PRO A 349 4.89 0.06 9.93
N VAL A 350 5.72 -0.56 10.78
CA VAL A 350 5.69 -2.01 11.03
C VAL A 350 5.64 -2.28 12.53
N LEU A 351 4.63 -3.03 12.99
CA LEU A 351 4.50 -3.43 14.39
C LEU A 351 5.30 -4.70 14.68
N VAL A 352 6.15 -4.64 15.69
CA VAL A 352 6.98 -5.76 16.12
C VAL A 352 6.89 -5.96 17.63
N ASP A 353 6.64 -7.20 18.04
CA ASP A 353 6.76 -7.66 19.41
C ASP A 353 8.03 -8.49 19.51
N GLY A 354 8.94 -8.13 20.40
CA GLY A 354 10.21 -8.83 20.48
C GLY A 354 11.09 -8.43 21.65
N MET A 355 12.11 -9.23 21.90
CA MET A 355 13.14 -8.94 22.92
C MET A 355 13.97 -7.73 22.50
N PHE A 356 14.15 -6.77 23.41
CA PHE A 356 14.89 -5.55 23.11
C PHE A 356 16.00 -5.31 24.14
N ARG A 357 17.26 -5.37 23.69
CA ARG A 357 18.48 -4.98 24.42
C ARG A 357 18.51 -5.41 25.89
N GLY A 358 18.10 -6.64 26.20
CA GLY A 358 18.10 -7.17 27.59
C GLY A 358 16.98 -6.63 28.49
N SER A 359 16.15 -5.69 28.02
CA SER A 359 15.03 -5.13 28.80
C SER A 359 13.74 -5.97 28.77
N GLY A 360 13.80 -7.19 28.23
CA GLY A 360 12.61 -8.06 28.05
C GLY A 360 11.83 -7.77 26.78
N PRO A 361 10.64 -8.37 26.63
CA PRO A 361 9.79 -8.16 25.47
C PRO A 361 9.25 -6.72 25.45
N ARG A 362 9.32 -6.09 24.27
CA ARG A 362 8.80 -4.75 24.02
C ARG A 362 7.84 -4.79 22.82
N LYS A 363 6.89 -3.87 22.84
CA LYS A 363 5.96 -3.60 21.76
C LYS A 363 6.44 -2.36 21.01
N MET A 364 6.84 -2.56 19.78
CA MET A 364 7.55 -1.54 19.01
C MET A 364 6.83 -1.22 17.71
N VAL A 365 7.03 0.00 17.24
CA VAL A 365 6.76 0.41 15.88
C VAL A 365 8.07 0.79 15.21
N LEU A 366 8.30 0.23 14.02
CA LEU A 366 9.49 0.48 13.20
C LEU A 366 9.11 1.34 12.01
N THR A 367 9.96 2.27 11.64
CA THR A 367 9.82 3.02 10.39
C THR A 367 11.18 3.35 9.79
N ALA A 368 11.26 3.25 8.46
CA ALA A 368 12.37 3.79 7.66
C ALA A 368 11.80 4.96 6.86
N SER A 369 12.30 6.16 7.09
CA SER A 369 11.75 7.39 6.53
C SER A 369 12.48 7.85 5.27
N ARG A 370 11.83 8.68 4.45
CA ARG A 370 12.42 9.27 3.22
C ARG A 370 13.74 9.99 3.48
N ASN A 371 13.90 10.55 4.67
CA ASN A 371 15.11 11.26 5.11
C ASN A 371 16.37 10.37 5.28
N GLY A 372 16.25 9.05 5.11
CA GLY A 372 17.35 8.09 5.21
C GLY A 372 17.61 7.58 6.62
N TYR A 373 16.78 7.94 7.59
CA TYR A 373 16.85 7.45 8.96
C TYR A 373 15.84 6.35 9.22
N TYR A 374 16.26 5.40 10.05
CA TYR A 374 15.45 4.35 10.64
C TYR A 374 15.16 4.68 12.09
N PHE A 375 13.93 4.39 12.55
CA PHE A 375 13.48 4.62 13.92
C PHE A 375 12.80 3.37 14.47
N THR A 376 13.05 3.10 15.76
CA THR A 376 12.25 2.20 16.60
C THR A 376 11.67 3.02 17.74
N LEU A 377 10.35 2.95 17.91
CA LEU A 377 9.63 3.64 18.98
C LEU A 377 8.84 2.61 19.80
N ASP A 378 8.60 2.90 21.09
CA ASP A 378 7.58 2.17 21.85
C ASP A 378 6.21 2.52 21.27
N ARG A 379 5.46 1.50 20.83
CA ARG A 379 4.21 1.76 20.08
C ARG A 379 3.04 2.22 20.95
N ARG A 380 3.15 2.14 22.28
CA ARG A 380 2.12 2.62 23.21
C ARG A 380 2.27 4.10 23.52
N THR A 381 3.50 4.60 23.52
CA THR A 381 3.83 5.94 24.03
C THR A 381 4.50 6.83 23.00
N GLY A 382 5.00 6.27 21.89
CA GLY A 382 5.84 7.00 20.93
C GLY A 382 7.26 7.27 21.44
N GLU A 383 7.64 6.73 22.61
CA GLU A 383 8.98 6.93 23.19
C GLU A 383 10.07 6.39 22.25
N HIS A 384 11.09 7.20 22.06
CA HIS A 384 12.25 6.87 21.24
C HIS A 384 13.08 5.73 21.84
N MET A 385 13.42 4.75 21.01
CA MET A 385 14.25 3.62 21.40
C MET A 385 15.53 3.50 20.56
N VAL A 386 15.43 3.70 19.23
CA VAL A 386 16.57 3.63 18.29
C VAL A 386 16.40 4.66 17.18
N THR A 387 17.48 5.32 16.84
CA THR A 387 17.65 6.07 15.59
C THR A 387 18.99 5.71 14.96
N SER A 388 18.98 5.45 13.66
CA SER A 388 20.20 5.17 12.87
C SER A 388 19.96 5.55 11.41
N THR A 389 21.03 5.71 10.63
CA THR A 389 20.93 5.82 9.18
C THR A 389 20.89 4.44 8.55
N PHE A 390 20.07 4.25 7.52
CA PHE A 390 20.07 3.05 6.68
C PHE A 390 20.55 3.34 5.25
N SER A 391 20.67 4.61 4.90
CA SER A 391 21.33 5.08 3.68
C SER A 391 22.73 5.61 4.03
N ASP A 392 23.74 5.15 3.28
CA ASP A 392 25.14 5.50 3.55
C ASP A 392 25.50 6.91 3.06
N THR A 393 24.62 7.53 2.28
CA THR A 393 24.86 8.83 1.64
C THR A 393 24.24 10.02 2.38
N VAL A 394 23.50 9.80 3.45
CA VAL A 394 22.85 10.87 4.23
C VAL A 394 23.86 11.93 4.67
N ASN A 395 23.60 13.19 4.30
CA ASN A 395 24.51 14.31 4.60
C ASN A 395 23.79 15.59 5.06
N TRP A 396 22.48 15.53 5.28
CA TRP A 396 21.64 16.69 5.61
C TRP A 396 21.57 16.99 7.10
N ALA A 397 21.98 16.05 7.93
CA ALA A 397 21.89 16.14 9.38
C ALA A 397 23.28 16.13 10.00
N LYS A 398 23.39 16.76 11.15
CA LYS A 398 24.57 16.67 12.02
C LYS A 398 24.77 15.25 12.55
N PRO A 399 25.99 14.85 12.90
CA PRO A 399 26.25 13.50 13.45
C PRO A 399 25.52 13.20 14.76
N GLN A 400 25.19 14.24 15.54
CA GLN A 400 24.53 14.10 16.84
C GLN A 400 23.02 14.19 16.70
N LEU A 401 22.33 13.32 17.44
CA LEU A 401 20.88 13.41 17.63
C LEU A 401 20.56 14.42 18.75
N ASN A 402 19.35 14.99 18.73
CA ASN A 402 18.89 15.80 19.85
C ASN A 402 18.47 14.92 21.06
N SER A 403 18.04 15.54 22.15
CA SER A 403 17.62 14.84 23.38
C SER A 403 16.39 13.93 23.19
N ARG A 404 15.61 14.12 22.12
CA ARG A 404 14.47 13.27 21.75
C ARG A 404 14.86 12.14 20.79
N GLY A 405 16.17 11.99 20.47
CA GLY A 405 16.65 10.99 19.54
C GLY A 405 16.38 11.32 18.06
N GLN A 406 16.09 12.58 17.75
CA GLN A 406 15.79 13.03 16.39
C GLN A 406 17.05 13.53 15.69
N PRO A 407 17.16 13.36 14.35
CA PRO A 407 18.21 13.98 13.56
C PRO A 407 18.19 15.51 13.71
N VAL A 408 19.37 16.10 13.84
CA VAL A 408 19.53 17.55 13.90
C VAL A 408 19.93 18.08 12.54
N ARG A 409 19.07 18.88 11.94
CA ARG A 409 19.30 19.51 10.64
C ARG A 409 20.64 20.26 10.57
N GLU A 410 21.33 20.16 9.44
CA GLU A 410 22.46 21.00 9.09
C GLU A 410 21.99 22.15 8.18
N PRO A 411 21.89 23.39 8.66
CA PRO A 411 21.31 24.49 7.88
C PRO A 411 22.00 24.75 6.53
N ALA A 412 23.29 24.40 6.40
CA ALA A 412 24.02 24.51 5.13
C ALA A 412 23.52 23.53 4.05
N LYS A 413 22.62 22.61 4.42
CA LYS A 413 21.99 21.63 3.51
C LYS A 413 20.56 21.97 3.16
N ASP A 414 20.01 23.04 3.69
CA ASP A 414 18.73 23.58 3.23
C ASP A 414 18.84 24.16 1.81
N HIS A 415 17.72 24.53 1.25
CA HIS A 415 17.68 25.19 -0.06
C HIS A 415 18.29 26.59 0.02
N HIS A 416 19.28 26.84 -0.83
CA HIS A 416 19.98 28.13 -0.94
C HIS A 416 20.02 28.57 -2.41
N ILE A 417 20.11 29.89 -2.63
CA ILE A 417 20.27 30.45 -3.99
C ILE A 417 21.56 29.90 -4.65
N ALA A 418 22.64 29.73 -3.86
CA ALA A 418 23.89 29.15 -4.35
C ALA A 418 23.85 27.63 -4.57
N GLY A 419 22.78 26.98 -4.15
CA GLY A 419 22.61 25.53 -4.21
C GLY A 419 23.22 24.79 -3.03
N ALA A 420 22.61 23.66 -2.66
CA ALA A 420 23.10 22.73 -1.63
C ALA A 420 23.09 21.29 -2.19
N LEU A 421 24.23 20.60 -2.11
CA LEU A 421 24.30 19.17 -2.46
C LEU A 421 23.79 18.34 -1.31
N VAL A 422 22.68 17.63 -1.52
CA VAL A 422 21.94 16.88 -0.50
C VAL A 422 21.73 15.44 -0.92
N SER A 423 21.80 14.54 0.02
CA SER A 423 21.31 13.16 -0.01
C SER A 423 20.51 12.87 1.29
N ALA A 424 19.32 12.34 1.17
CA ALA A 424 18.66 11.81 -0.03
C ALA A 424 18.12 12.98 -0.89
N ALA A 425 17.97 12.73 -2.19
CA ALA A 425 17.21 13.62 -3.07
C ALA A 425 15.71 13.62 -2.71
N ASN A 426 14.91 14.47 -3.35
CA ASN A 426 13.47 14.63 -3.08
C ASN A 426 12.69 13.30 -3.03
N GLY A 427 13.01 12.35 -3.91
CA GLY A 427 12.40 11.02 -3.88
C GLY A 427 12.64 10.20 -2.60
N GLY A 428 13.59 10.66 -1.75
CA GLY A 428 13.95 10.02 -0.49
C GLY A 428 14.88 8.81 -0.62
N ALA A 429 15.41 8.37 0.51
CA ALA A 429 16.17 7.12 0.61
C ALA A 429 15.26 5.88 0.53
N THR A 430 13.98 6.03 0.81
CA THR A 430 12.87 5.12 0.56
C THR A 430 11.62 5.94 0.25
N ASN A 431 10.55 5.32 -0.23
CA ASN A 431 9.32 6.03 -0.53
C ASN A 431 8.10 5.12 -0.24
N TRP A 432 7.02 5.24 -1.02
CA TRP A 432 5.76 4.53 -0.84
C TRP A 432 5.83 2.98 -0.94
N PRO A 433 6.76 2.34 -1.68
CA PRO A 433 6.82 0.89 -1.70
C PRO A 433 7.00 0.32 -0.29
N PRO A 434 6.07 -0.54 0.19
CA PRO A 434 6.08 -0.95 1.57
C PRO A 434 7.27 -1.86 1.91
N PRO A 435 7.85 -1.70 3.11
CA PRO A 435 8.85 -2.62 3.64
C PRO A 435 8.23 -3.97 3.99
N ALA A 436 9.07 -4.94 4.35
CA ALA A 436 8.64 -6.20 4.95
C ALA A 436 9.51 -6.53 6.18
N TYR A 437 8.96 -7.28 7.13
CA TYR A 437 9.68 -7.74 8.31
C TYR A 437 9.56 -9.25 8.45
N SER A 438 10.66 -9.94 8.75
CA SER A 438 10.63 -11.35 9.08
C SER A 438 10.91 -11.60 10.56
N PRO A 439 10.00 -12.24 11.30
CA PRO A 439 10.25 -12.64 12.68
C PRO A 439 11.35 -13.71 12.78
N ASP A 440 11.59 -14.49 11.71
CA ASP A 440 12.60 -15.54 11.69
C ASP A 440 14.03 -14.99 11.71
N THR A 441 14.24 -13.83 11.09
CA THR A 441 15.56 -13.18 11.03
C THR A 441 15.67 -11.98 11.99
N GLY A 442 14.54 -11.41 12.41
CA GLY A 442 14.51 -10.15 13.17
C GLY A 442 14.93 -8.94 12.32
N LEU A 443 14.79 -9.00 10.99
CA LEU A 443 15.21 -7.94 10.08
C LEU A 443 14.01 -7.25 9.43
N LEU A 444 14.10 -5.92 9.35
CA LEU A 444 13.26 -5.08 8.50
C LEU A 444 13.95 -4.91 7.15
N TYR A 445 13.25 -5.26 6.08
CA TYR A 445 13.74 -5.12 4.70
C TYR A 445 13.12 -3.87 4.09
N VAL A 446 13.97 -2.98 3.57
CA VAL A 446 13.55 -1.67 3.06
C VAL A 446 14.03 -1.49 1.63
N PRO A 447 13.15 -1.18 0.67
CA PRO A 447 13.56 -0.71 -0.65
C PRO A 447 14.29 0.63 -0.50
N THR A 448 15.57 0.68 -0.87
CA THR A 448 16.44 1.83 -0.61
C THR A 448 17.00 2.40 -1.91
N ALA A 449 17.03 3.74 -2.01
CA ALA A 449 17.72 4.46 -3.08
C ALA A 449 18.72 5.45 -2.47
N GLU A 450 19.95 5.44 -2.97
CA GLU A 450 21.00 6.38 -2.57
C GLU A 450 21.22 7.36 -3.71
N THR A 451 20.71 8.59 -3.53
CA THR A 451 20.68 9.62 -4.57
C THR A 451 21.19 10.95 -4.04
N TYR A 452 21.82 11.72 -4.92
CA TYR A 452 22.20 13.10 -4.66
C TYR A 452 21.47 14.04 -5.60
N ALA A 453 21.07 15.18 -5.07
CA ALA A 453 20.58 16.30 -5.84
C ALA A 453 21.22 17.61 -5.35
N MET A 454 21.35 18.55 -6.27
CA MET A 454 21.66 19.94 -5.98
C MET A 454 20.35 20.69 -5.87
N TYR A 455 20.08 21.27 -4.72
CA TYR A 455 18.86 22.02 -4.42
C TYR A 455 19.14 23.51 -4.45
N TYR A 456 18.34 24.25 -5.21
CA TYR A 456 18.40 25.70 -5.31
C TYR A 456 17.08 26.29 -4.78
N LEU A 457 17.18 27.34 -3.98
CA LEU A 457 16.04 28.17 -3.66
C LEU A 457 15.83 29.19 -4.76
N THR A 458 14.66 29.19 -5.37
CA THR A 458 14.28 30.14 -6.41
C THR A 458 13.28 31.17 -5.88
N GLU A 459 13.28 32.37 -6.40
CA GLU A 459 12.31 33.43 -6.08
C GLU A 459 10.98 33.16 -6.80
N THR A 460 10.28 32.13 -6.41
CA THR A 460 8.93 31.90 -6.89
C THR A 460 7.96 32.13 -5.76
N ASP A 461 6.69 32.27 -6.09
CA ASP A 461 5.63 32.25 -5.09
C ASP A 461 5.88 31.04 -4.16
N PRO A 462 6.09 31.24 -2.86
CA PRO A 462 6.31 30.15 -1.90
C PRO A 462 5.14 29.15 -1.86
N ARG A 463 3.97 29.55 -2.36
CA ARG A 463 2.79 28.70 -2.57
C ARG A 463 2.59 28.34 -4.04
N GLY A 464 3.62 28.43 -4.86
CA GLY A 464 3.58 28.13 -6.29
C GLY A 464 3.11 26.72 -6.60
N ALA A 465 3.02 26.41 -7.88
CA ALA A 465 2.46 25.15 -8.38
C ALA A 465 2.91 23.96 -7.54
N MET A 466 1.95 23.18 -7.04
CA MET A 466 2.08 22.07 -6.10
C MET A 466 2.47 22.46 -4.66
N GLY A 467 2.31 23.74 -4.24
CA GLY A 467 2.53 24.18 -2.84
C GLY A 467 3.88 23.90 -2.24
N LEU A 468 4.81 23.39 -3.05
CA LEU A 468 6.13 22.99 -2.59
C LEU A 468 7.08 24.19 -2.43
N GLY A 469 6.76 25.34 -3.07
CA GLY A 469 7.44 26.62 -2.90
C GLY A 469 8.85 26.69 -3.45
N GLY A 470 9.05 27.50 -4.47
CA GLY A 470 10.34 28.04 -4.93
C GLY A 470 11.57 27.13 -4.94
N LYS A 471 11.49 25.99 -5.62
CA LYS A 471 12.61 25.06 -5.72
C LYS A 471 13.00 24.82 -7.18
N ASP A 472 14.32 24.71 -7.40
CA ASP A 472 14.87 23.98 -8.52
C ASP A 472 15.78 22.87 -8.02
N GLU A 473 15.71 21.69 -8.64
CA GLU A 473 16.43 20.49 -8.27
C GLU A 473 17.14 19.88 -9.46
N VAL A 474 18.44 19.77 -9.38
CA VAL A 474 19.23 19.08 -10.39
C VAL A 474 19.71 17.75 -9.83
N SER A 475 19.26 16.65 -10.43
CA SER A 475 19.77 15.33 -10.07
C SER A 475 21.26 15.24 -10.38
N VAL A 476 22.07 14.94 -9.37
CA VAL A 476 23.54 14.78 -9.54
C VAL A 476 23.88 13.32 -9.84
N GLY A 477 23.08 12.39 -9.33
CA GLY A 477 23.25 10.97 -9.63
C GLY A 477 22.69 10.04 -8.59
N THR A 478 22.64 8.77 -8.98
CA THR A 478 22.26 7.63 -8.13
C THR A 478 23.48 6.78 -7.86
N MET A 479 23.81 6.60 -6.57
CA MET A 479 24.90 5.71 -6.13
C MET A 479 24.47 4.24 -6.15
N GLY A 480 23.17 4.00 -6.07
CA GLY A 480 22.58 2.69 -6.22
C GLY A 480 21.15 2.60 -5.67
N THR A 481 20.49 1.52 -6.06
CA THR A 481 19.25 1.06 -5.44
C THR A 481 19.50 -0.29 -4.80
N TYR A 482 18.86 -0.51 -3.65
CA TYR A 482 19.14 -1.67 -2.81
C TYR A 482 17.87 -2.23 -2.18
N ILE A 483 17.96 -3.46 -1.69
CA ILE A 483 17.23 -3.89 -0.50
C ILE A 483 18.20 -3.77 0.66
N SER A 484 17.85 -3.00 1.69
CA SER A 484 18.61 -2.90 2.94
C SER A 484 17.91 -3.70 4.03
N ALA A 485 18.63 -4.59 4.71
CA ALA A 485 18.13 -5.37 5.83
C ALA A 485 18.63 -4.79 7.14
N ILE A 486 17.72 -4.33 7.97
CA ILE A 486 18.00 -3.56 9.20
C ILE A 486 17.60 -4.41 10.41
N ASP A 487 18.53 -4.63 11.33
CA ASP A 487 18.24 -5.26 12.62
C ASP A 487 17.41 -4.30 13.49
N TYR A 488 16.21 -4.72 13.90
CA TYR A 488 15.27 -3.85 14.60
C TYR A 488 15.74 -3.41 15.99
N LYS A 489 16.64 -4.17 16.62
CA LYS A 489 17.14 -3.88 17.98
C LYS A 489 18.23 -2.82 17.97
N THR A 490 19.03 -2.79 16.92
CA THR A 490 20.22 -1.92 16.84
C THR A 490 20.08 -0.81 15.82
N GLY A 491 19.17 -0.96 14.86
CA GLY A 491 19.04 -0.09 13.70
C GLY A 491 20.17 -0.25 12.68
N LYS A 492 21.09 -1.20 12.88
CA LYS A 492 22.20 -1.43 11.96
C LYS A 492 21.75 -2.19 10.73
N THR A 493 22.22 -1.77 9.58
CA THR A 493 22.11 -2.54 8.34
C THR A 493 23.00 -3.77 8.43
N VAL A 494 22.41 -4.95 8.34
CA VAL A 494 23.09 -6.26 8.40
C VAL A 494 23.64 -6.64 7.04
N TRP A 495 22.85 -6.42 6.00
CA TRP A 495 23.27 -6.61 4.61
C TRP A 495 22.52 -5.63 3.68
N LYS A 496 23.11 -5.36 2.51
CA LYS A 496 22.50 -4.65 1.39
C LYS A 496 22.66 -5.47 0.12
N HIS A 497 21.56 -5.69 -0.59
CA HIS A 497 21.60 -6.24 -1.94
C HIS A 497 21.49 -5.11 -2.95
N LYS A 498 22.56 -4.85 -3.71
CA LYS A 498 22.61 -3.80 -4.75
C LYS A 498 22.03 -4.30 -6.05
N PHE A 499 21.03 -3.62 -6.57
CA PHE A 499 20.54 -3.85 -7.92
C PHE A 499 21.45 -3.22 -8.96
N ARG A 500 21.51 -3.82 -10.16
CA ARG A 500 22.15 -3.17 -11.29
C ARG A 500 21.24 -2.07 -11.81
N THR A 501 21.60 -0.83 -11.59
CA THR A 501 20.85 0.32 -12.11
C THR A 501 21.42 0.79 -13.44
N MET A 502 20.54 0.92 -14.41
CA MET A 502 20.78 1.69 -15.63
C MET A 502 19.94 2.97 -15.53
N GLY A 503 20.43 3.95 -14.75
CA GLY A 503 19.85 5.30 -14.69
C GLY A 503 18.71 5.51 -13.69
N GLY A 504 18.69 6.69 -13.10
CA GLY A 504 17.72 7.41 -12.27
C GLY A 504 16.66 6.58 -11.53
N GLY A 505 16.98 6.08 -10.33
CA GLY A 505 16.11 5.15 -9.64
C GLY A 505 15.15 5.81 -8.66
N ARG A 506 13.87 5.64 -8.86
CA ARG A 506 12.97 5.42 -7.73
C ARG A 506 13.18 3.97 -7.32
N GLY A 507 13.26 3.70 -6.00
CA GLY A 507 13.65 2.40 -5.46
C GLY A 507 12.92 1.17 -6.04
N ALA A 508 13.34 -0.01 -5.63
CA ALA A 508 12.71 -1.28 -5.97
C ALA A 508 11.21 -1.29 -5.59
N SER A 509 10.49 -2.34 -6.00
CA SER A 509 9.09 -2.56 -5.59
C SER A 509 8.94 -2.71 -4.08
N GLY A 510 7.70 -2.75 -3.58
CA GLY A 510 7.46 -3.22 -2.22
C GLY A 510 7.90 -4.69 -2.02
N LEU A 511 7.94 -5.14 -0.78
CA LEU A 511 8.54 -6.40 -0.38
C LEU A 511 7.52 -7.33 0.30
N LEU A 512 7.81 -8.64 0.28
CA LEU A 512 7.05 -9.69 0.96
C LEU A 512 8.03 -10.66 1.60
N THR A 513 7.79 -11.06 2.84
CA THR A 513 8.49 -12.18 3.49
C THR A 513 7.55 -13.34 3.78
N THR A 514 8.07 -14.57 3.86
CA THR A 514 7.28 -15.77 4.16
C THR A 514 7.97 -16.69 5.17
N ALA A 515 7.19 -17.49 5.88
CA ALA A 515 7.69 -18.56 6.74
C ALA A 515 8.42 -19.66 5.94
N GLY A 516 8.27 -19.69 4.62
CA GLY A 516 9.12 -20.49 3.70
C GLY A 516 10.56 -19.98 3.63
N LYS A 517 10.95 -18.97 4.44
CA LYS A 517 12.26 -18.33 4.50
C LYS A 517 12.64 -17.70 3.15
N LEU A 518 11.71 -16.96 2.57
CA LEU A 518 11.89 -16.24 1.33
C LEU A 518 11.55 -14.74 1.52
N LEU A 519 12.29 -13.90 0.81
CA LEU A 519 12.00 -12.48 0.61
C LEU A 519 11.76 -12.25 -0.88
N PHE A 520 10.61 -11.72 -1.24
CA PHE A 520 10.25 -11.42 -2.62
C PHE A 520 10.26 -9.90 -2.86
N GLY A 521 10.75 -9.50 -4.04
CA GLY A 521 10.72 -8.12 -4.50
C GLY A 521 11.05 -8.01 -5.97
N GLY A 522 10.75 -6.86 -6.57
CA GLY A 522 11.15 -6.53 -7.94
C GLY A 522 12.44 -5.72 -7.96
N ASP A 523 13.26 -5.93 -8.97
CA ASP A 523 14.39 -5.06 -9.24
C ASP A 523 14.02 -3.96 -10.26
N VAL A 524 14.89 -2.96 -10.36
CA VAL A 524 14.72 -1.85 -11.30
C VAL A 524 15.03 -2.22 -12.77
N SER A 525 15.56 -3.43 -12.99
CA SER A 525 15.89 -3.97 -14.31
C SER A 525 14.77 -4.79 -14.92
N GLY A 526 13.65 -4.94 -14.20
CA GLY A 526 12.46 -5.66 -14.68
C GLY A 526 12.41 -7.13 -14.28
N ASN A 527 13.15 -7.54 -13.26
CA ASN A 527 13.05 -8.89 -12.72
C ASN A 527 12.19 -8.91 -11.45
N PHE A 528 11.42 -9.97 -11.31
CA PHE A 528 10.83 -10.41 -10.06
C PHE A 528 11.76 -11.46 -9.43
N VAL A 529 12.13 -11.28 -8.17
CA VAL A 529 13.23 -12.03 -7.53
C VAL A 529 12.77 -12.58 -6.18
N ALA A 530 13.19 -13.82 -5.88
CA ALA A 530 13.16 -14.41 -4.54
C ALA A 530 14.58 -14.44 -3.96
N PHE A 531 14.74 -13.92 -2.75
CA PHE A 531 16.00 -13.86 -2.03
C PHE A 531 15.96 -14.71 -0.76
N ASP A 532 17.14 -15.11 -0.31
CA ASP A 532 17.36 -15.55 1.07
C ASP A 532 17.26 -14.32 2.00
N PRO A 533 16.30 -14.27 2.92
CA PRO A 533 16.13 -13.11 3.81
C PRO A 533 17.28 -12.92 4.81
N ALA A 534 18.05 -13.95 5.12
CA ALA A 534 19.18 -13.87 6.05
C ALA A 534 20.41 -13.21 5.41
N THR A 535 20.60 -13.36 4.10
CA THR A 535 21.83 -12.97 3.41
C THR A 535 21.64 -12.00 2.24
N GLY A 536 20.41 -11.85 1.74
CA GLY A 536 20.11 -11.09 0.52
C GLY A 536 20.55 -11.77 -0.78
N THR A 537 20.92 -13.07 -0.73
CA THR A 537 21.33 -13.83 -1.91
C THR A 537 20.12 -14.17 -2.79
N PRO A 538 20.13 -13.86 -4.10
CA PRO A 538 19.08 -14.27 -5.01
C PRO A 538 19.02 -15.80 -5.14
N LEU A 539 17.83 -16.38 -5.00
CA LEU A 539 17.58 -17.82 -5.11
C LEU A 539 16.84 -18.18 -6.40
N TRP A 540 16.04 -17.26 -6.90
CA TRP A 540 15.24 -17.42 -8.13
C TRP A 540 14.87 -16.04 -8.69
N HIS A 541 14.73 -15.94 -10.01
CA HIS A 541 14.24 -14.73 -10.67
C HIS A 541 13.58 -15.04 -12.02
N THR A 542 12.75 -14.10 -12.46
CA THR A 542 12.15 -14.09 -13.81
C THR A 542 11.93 -12.67 -14.29
N ALA A 543 12.09 -12.44 -15.59
CA ALA A 543 11.85 -11.14 -16.20
C ALA A 543 10.35 -10.99 -16.53
N ILE A 544 9.71 -9.97 -15.95
CA ILE A 544 8.28 -9.64 -16.17
C ILE A 544 8.05 -8.17 -16.51
N GLY A 545 9.10 -7.38 -16.58
CA GLY A 545 9.03 -5.92 -16.61
C GLY A 545 9.11 -5.31 -15.21
N GLN A 546 9.10 -3.98 -15.15
CA GLN A 546 9.23 -3.28 -13.87
C GLN A 546 8.06 -3.59 -12.95
N VAL A 547 8.35 -4.23 -11.84
CA VAL A 547 7.36 -4.52 -10.79
C VAL A 547 6.79 -3.22 -10.24
N SER A 548 5.47 -3.09 -10.23
CA SER A 548 4.78 -1.83 -9.93
C SER A 548 4.07 -1.79 -8.58
N ASN A 549 3.86 -2.94 -7.94
CA ASN A 549 3.27 -3.05 -6.59
C ASN A 549 4.21 -3.79 -5.63
N ALA A 550 3.70 -4.18 -4.47
CA ALA A 550 4.37 -5.11 -3.57
C ALA A 550 3.86 -6.53 -3.84
N PRO A 551 4.74 -7.56 -3.86
CA PRO A 551 4.32 -8.94 -3.99
C PRO A 551 3.41 -9.38 -2.85
N GLU A 552 2.53 -10.33 -3.12
CA GLU A 552 1.58 -10.91 -2.18
C GLU A 552 1.53 -12.42 -2.34
N THR A 553 1.04 -13.14 -1.34
CA THR A 553 0.90 -14.59 -1.44
C THR A 553 -0.39 -15.05 -0.80
N TYR A 554 -1.00 -16.06 -1.39
CA TYR A 554 -2.27 -16.62 -0.93
C TYR A 554 -2.36 -18.12 -1.24
N LEU A 555 -3.33 -18.76 -0.63
CA LEU A 555 -3.66 -20.17 -0.86
C LEU A 555 -5.03 -20.26 -1.53
N VAL A 556 -5.12 -20.91 -2.67
CA VAL A 556 -6.39 -21.24 -3.32
C VAL A 556 -6.37 -22.70 -3.73
N GLU A 557 -7.44 -23.42 -3.39
CA GLU A 557 -7.56 -24.88 -3.63
C GLU A 557 -6.34 -25.69 -3.12
N GLY A 558 -5.78 -25.28 -1.98
CA GLY A 558 -4.63 -25.93 -1.38
C GLY A 558 -3.27 -25.64 -2.05
N ARG A 559 -3.24 -24.74 -3.05
CA ARG A 559 -2.03 -24.36 -3.78
C ARG A 559 -1.62 -22.93 -3.45
N GLN A 560 -0.36 -22.76 -3.03
CA GLN A 560 0.19 -21.43 -2.76
C GLN A 560 0.56 -20.73 -4.05
N HIS A 561 0.14 -19.47 -4.17
CA HIS A 561 0.51 -18.55 -5.24
C HIS A 561 1.29 -17.37 -4.69
N VAL A 562 2.21 -16.85 -5.49
CA VAL A 562 2.84 -15.53 -5.29
C VAL A 562 2.37 -14.63 -6.42
N LEU A 563 1.74 -13.51 -6.08
CA LEU A 563 1.12 -12.57 -7.00
C LEU A 563 1.91 -11.28 -7.05
N VAL A 564 2.08 -10.73 -8.24
CA VAL A 564 2.79 -9.47 -8.45
C VAL A 564 2.26 -8.77 -9.70
N ALA A 565 2.33 -7.45 -9.74
CA ALA A 565 1.99 -6.63 -10.91
C ALA A 565 3.23 -6.03 -11.56
N ALA A 566 3.25 -5.98 -12.88
CA ALA A 566 4.17 -5.16 -13.67
C ALA A 566 3.34 -4.29 -14.64
N GLY A 567 3.24 -3.00 -14.32
CA GLY A 567 2.37 -2.09 -15.05
C GLY A 567 0.89 -2.48 -14.95
N ASP A 568 0.29 -2.82 -16.09
CA ASP A 568 -1.12 -3.21 -16.23
C ASP A 568 -1.34 -4.75 -16.18
N THR A 569 -0.30 -5.51 -15.93
CA THR A 569 -0.35 -6.97 -16.04
C THR A 569 -0.06 -7.62 -14.69
N LEU A 570 -0.92 -8.55 -14.29
CA LEU A 570 -0.74 -9.39 -13.12
C LEU A 570 -0.07 -10.71 -13.52
N TYR A 571 0.81 -11.17 -12.66
CA TYR A 571 1.52 -12.46 -12.78
C TYR A 571 1.37 -13.24 -11.49
N ALA A 572 0.81 -14.44 -11.57
CA ALA A 572 0.74 -15.36 -10.44
C ALA A 572 1.70 -16.53 -10.68
N PHE A 573 2.51 -16.81 -9.70
CA PHE A 573 3.49 -17.89 -9.72
C PHE A 573 3.13 -18.96 -8.71
N ALA A 574 3.34 -20.22 -9.05
CA ALA A 574 3.15 -21.37 -8.17
C ALA A 574 4.16 -22.47 -8.51
N LEU A 575 4.31 -23.46 -7.61
CA LEU A 575 5.11 -24.63 -7.93
C LEU A 575 4.42 -25.43 -9.04
N TYR A 576 5.23 -25.98 -9.94
CA TYR A 576 4.77 -26.95 -10.93
C TYR A 576 4.17 -28.17 -10.23
N GLN A 577 3.00 -28.61 -10.66
CA GLN A 577 2.34 -29.84 -10.20
C GLN A 577 2.76 -31.02 -11.05
#